data_008ba36a6f2c2516a478f814c6f6bc49
#
_entry.id   008ba36a6f2c2516a478f814c6f6bc49
#
_cell.length_a   1.000
_cell.length_b   1.000
_cell.length_c   1.000
_cell.angle_alpha   90.00
_cell.angle_beta   90.00
_cell.angle_gamma   90.00
#
_symmetry.space_group_name_H-M   'P 1'
#
loop_
_entity.id
_entity.type
_entity.pdbx_description
1 polymer ?
#
loop_
_entity_poly.entity_id
_entity_poly.type
_entity_poly.pdbx_seq_one_letter_code
_entity_poly.pdbx_strand_id
1 'polypeptide(L)'
;AIPAMFYACKKDTYTTKPQISIKSISSKNISQGDVLLFSIDFTDKEGDIQDTLWVQKISRICPTTPGAQFIQANRVPDFTATSNLKGTLEIGYGYNANVQGYSTISGCGTRNDTCYFKFWLKDKANNVSDTISSENIVLLK
;
A
#
# COMPACT_ATOMS: atom_id res chain seq x y z
N ALA A 1 -29.74 -19.33 28.75
CA ALA A 1 -29.51 -18.40 27.62
C ALA A 1 -28.31 -18.90 26.83
N ILE A 2 -28.55 -19.32 25.59
CA ILE A 2 -27.49 -19.71 24.64
C ILE A 2 -26.92 -18.43 24.07
N PRO A 3 -25.62 -18.14 24.25
CA PRO A 3 -25.03 -17.03 23.56
C PRO A 3 -25.05 -17.32 22.07
N ALA A 4 -25.80 -16.51 21.32
CA ALA A 4 -25.70 -16.54 19.87
C ALA A 4 -24.31 -16.10 19.48
N MET A 5 -23.44 -17.03 19.12
CA MET A 5 -22.19 -16.72 18.46
C MET A 5 -22.54 -16.23 17.06
N PHE A 6 -22.60 -14.91 16.90
CA PHE A 6 -22.60 -14.32 15.58
C PHE A 6 -21.18 -14.46 15.01
N TYR A 7 -20.96 -15.50 14.23
CA TYR A 7 -19.85 -15.50 13.30
C TYR A 7 -20.14 -14.39 12.29
N ALA A 8 -19.60 -13.22 12.54
CA ALA A 8 -19.57 -12.19 11.52
C ALA A 8 -18.62 -12.69 10.42
N CYS A 9 -19.15 -13.45 9.45
CA CYS A 9 -18.50 -13.52 8.15
C CYS A 9 -18.38 -12.08 7.67
N LYS A 10 -17.15 -11.57 7.59
CA LYS A 10 -16.90 -10.32 6.88
C LYS A 10 -17.31 -10.53 5.44
N LYS A 11 -18.55 -10.15 5.13
CA LYS A 11 -18.94 -10.03 3.73
C LYS A 11 -18.17 -8.88 3.16
N ASP A 12 -17.47 -9.13 2.04
CA ASP A 12 -16.82 -8.06 1.31
C ASP A 12 -17.87 -7.00 0.97
N THR A 13 -17.53 -5.75 1.23
CA THR A 13 -18.40 -4.62 0.91
C THR A 13 -17.94 -4.02 -0.40
N TYR A 14 -18.88 -3.88 -1.34
CA TYR A 14 -18.63 -3.27 -2.64
C TYR A 14 -19.31 -1.92 -2.71
N THR A 15 -18.52 -0.88 -2.82
CA THR A 15 -19.00 0.50 -2.91
C THR A 15 -18.43 1.17 -4.16
N THR A 16 -19.07 2.24 -4.63
CA THR A 16 -18.60 3.06 -5.75
C THR A 16 -17.23 3.68 -5.42
N LYS A 17 -17.05 4.10 -4.17
CA LYS A 17 -15.74 4.46 -3.63
C LYS A 17 -14.93 3.18 -3.40
N PRO A 18 -13.73 3.04 -4.00
CA PRO A 18 -12.91 1.86 -3.78
C PRO A 18 -12.59 1.68 -2.30
N GLN A 19 -12.51 0.43 -1.86
CA GLN A 19 -12.07 0.10 -0.50
C GLN A 19 -10.77 -0.68 -0.57
N ILE A 20 -9.81 -0.30 0.26
CA ILE A 20 -8.50 -0.95 0.32
C ILE A 20 -8.11 -1.28 1.76
N SER A 21 -7.30 -2.32 1.89
CA SER A 21 -6.70 -2.71 3.16
C SER A 21 -5.34 -3.35 2.91
N ILE A 22 -4.43 -3.27 3.87
CA ILE A 22 -3.13 -3.94 3.77
C ILE A 22 -3.32 -5.41 4.12
N LYS A 23 -3.08 -6.29 3.15
CA LYS A 23 -3.11 -7.73 3.34
C LYS A 23 -1.84 -8.23 4.01
N SER A 24 -0.68 -7.79 3.51
CA SER A 24 0.62 -8.22 4.03
C SER A 24 1.72 -7.23 3.69
N ILE A 25 2.76 -7.27 4.50
CA ILE A 25 4.03 -6.58 4.31
C ILE A 25 5.10 -7.65 4.39
N SER A 26 6.06 -7.67 3.44
CA SER A 26 7.08 -8.71 3.35
C SER A 26 7.95 -8.84 4.59
N SER A 27 8.29 -7.72 5.21
CA SER A 27 9.00 -7.64 6.49
C SER A 27 8.85 -6.25 7.08
N LYS A 28 8.98 -6.15 8.39
CA LYS A 28 9.01 -4.86 9.10
C LYS A 28 10.42 -4.34 9.36
N ASN A 29 11.44 -5.14 9.05
CA ASN A 29 12.86 -4.76 9.12
C ASN A 29 13.50 -5.10 7.78
N ILE A 30 13.93 -4.08 7.06
CA ILE A 30 14.44 -4.22 5.70
C ILE A 30 15.92 -3.82 5.68
N SER A 31 16.76 -4.74 5.23
CA SER A 31 18.18 -4.49 5.00
C SER A 31 18.43 -3.82 3.66
N GLN A 32 19.49 -3.05 3.55
CA GLN A 32 19.90 -2.49 2.27
C GLN A 32 20.14 -3.59 1.24
N GLY A 33 19.60 -3.41 0.04
CA GLY A 33 19.62 -4.41 -1.02
C GLY A 33 18.37 -5.27 -1.12
N ASP A 34 17.55 -5.33 -0.07
CA ASP A 34 16.33 -6.11 -0.05
C ASP A 34 15.13 -5.34 -0.65
N VAL A 35 14.10 -6.08 -0.99
CA VAL A 35 12.84 -5.55 -1.51
C VAL A 35 11.80 -5.54 -0.42
N LEU A 36 11.16 -4.38 -0.25
CA LEU A 36 9.97 -4.22 0.60
C LEU A 36 8.73 -4.38 -0.27
N LEU A 37 7.89 -5.37 0.03
CA LEU A 37 6.67 -5.66 -0.72
C LEU A 37 5.43 -5.41 0.14
N PHE A 38 4.46 -4.70 -0.44
CA PHE A 38 3.12 -4.54 0.11
C PHE A 38 2.11 -5.27 -0.76
N SER A 39 1.21 -6.01 -0.14
CA SER A 39 0.01 -6.54 -0.80
C SER A 39 -1.20 -5.78 -0.27
N ILE A 40 -1.93 -5.13 -1.18
CA ILE A 40 -3.09 -4.30 -0.86
C ILE A 40 -4.33 -4.96 -1.43
N ASP A 41 -5.23 -5.39 -0.56
CA ASP A 41 -6.53 -5.89 -0.97
C ASP A 41 -7.45 -4.74 -1.34
N PHE A 42 -8.26 -4.93 -2.38
CA PHE A 42 -9.24 -3.94 -2.78
C PHE A 42 -10.59 -4.59 -3.11
N THR A 43 -11.64 -3.79 -2.95
CA THR A 43 -12.98 -4.07 -3.50
C THR A 43 -13.49 -2.82 -4.19
N ASP A 44 -14.24 -3.00 -5.27
CA ASP A 44 -14.86 -1.91 -6.01
C ASP A 44 -16.15 -2.38 -6.71
N LYS A 45 -17.21 -1.59 -6.56
CA LYS A 45 -18.54 -1.95 -7.10
C LYS A 45 -18.57 -2.01 -8.62
N GLU A 46 -17.94 -1.03 -9.28
CA GLU A 46 -17.91 -0.92 -10.75
C GLU A 46 -16.71 -1.65 -11.36
N GLY A 47 -15.69 -1.98 -10.54
CA GLY A 47 -14.47 -2.65 -10.99
C GLY A 47 -13.58 -1.79 -11.87
N ASP A 48 -13.64 -0.48 -11.72
CA ASP A 48 -12.90 0.49 -12.55
C ASP A 48 -11.68 1.09 -11.84
N ILE A 49 -10.97 0.27 -11.08
CA ILE A 49 -9.79 0.72 -10.30
C ILE A 49 -8.53 0.94 -11.15
N GLN A 50 -8.59 0.77 -12.46
CA GLN A 50 -7.44 0.88 -13.38
C GLN A 50 -7.02 2.33 -13.59
N ASP A 51 -6.69 3.04 -12.51
CA ASP A 51 -6.19 4.42 -12.55
C ASP A 51 -4.93 4.54 -11.71
N THR A 52 -5.01 4.96 -10.46
CA THR A 52 -3.82 5.31 -9.69
C THR A 52 -3.87 4.80 -8.26
N LEU A 53 -2.81 4.08 -7.85
CA LEU A 53 -2.51 3.82 -6.45
C LEU A 53 -1.45 4.83 -5.99
N TRP A 54 -1.83 5.68 -5.05
CA TRP A 54 -0.93 6.63 -4.42
C TRP A 54 -0.25 6.01 -3.21
N VAL A 55 1.04 6.24 -3.10
CA VAL A 55 1.86 5.78 -1.98
C VAL A 55 2.62 6.98 -1.41
N GLN A 56 2.56 7.14 -0.09
CA GLN A 56 3.32 8.14 0.63
C GLN A 56 4.18 7.46 1.69
N LYS A 57 5.47 7.70 1.66
CA LYS A 57 6.39 7.29 2.72
C LYS A 57 6.64 8.46 3.66
N ILE A 58 6.50 8.22 4.95
CA ILE A 58 6.74 9.20 6.00
C ILE A 58 7.82 8.66 6.93
N SER A 59 8.93 9.36 7.06
CA SER A 59 9.97 9.05 8.03
C SER A 59 9.64 9.67 9.39
N ARG A 60 9.75 8.87 10.45
CA ARG A 60 9.61 9.37 11.82
C ARG A 60 10.93 9.88 12.39
N ILE A 61 12.04 9.56 11.74
CA ILE A 61 13.38 9.80 12.26
C ILE A 61 14.07 10.95 11.53
N CYS A 62 14.00 10.96 10.20
CA CYS A 62 14.71 11.93 9.36
C CYS A 62 13.79 12.54 8.29
N PRO A 63 12.69 13.23 8.69
CA PRO A 63 11.71 13.74 7.74
C PRO A 63 12.27 14.81 6.79
N THR A 64 13.37 15.44 7.13
CA THR A 64 14.04 16.48 6.30
C THR A 64 15.18 15.94 5.44
N THR A 65 15.56 14.67 5.60
CA THR A 65 16.59 14.06 4.77
C THR A 65 16.07 13.88 3.34
N PRO A 66 16.77 14.37 2.31
CA PRO A 66 16.32 14.20 0.92
C PRO A 66 16.09 12.73 0.56
N GLY A 67 14.94 12.44 -0.03
CA GLY A 67 14.54 11.09 -0.43
C GLY A 67 13.99 10.20 0.68
N ALA A 68 14.07 10.60 1.95
CA ALA A 68 13.51 9.82 3.08
C ALA A 68 11.99 9.87 3.13
N GLN A 69 11.37 10.88 2.52
CA GLN A 69 9.93 11.02 2.37
C GLN A 69 9.58 11.27 0.92
N PHE A 70 8.46 10.71 0.47
CA PHE A 70 7.95 10.94 -0.89
C PHE A 70 6.45 10.67 -0.98
N ILE A 71 5.85 11.21 -2.04
CA ILE A 71 4.54 10.81 -2.54
C ILE A 71 4.74 10.34 -3.97
N GLN A 72 4.22 9.15 -4.29
CA GLN A 72 4.37 8.54 -5.60
C GLN A 72 3.01 8.10 -6.15
N ALA A 73 2.76 8.43 -7.40
CA ALA A 73 1.62 7.92 -8.16
C ALA A 73 2.06 6.66 -8.93
N ASN A 74 1.33 5.57 -8.73
CA ASN A 74 1.58 4.31 -9.43
C ASN A 74 0.37 3.97 -10.28
N ARG A 75 0.58 3.73 -11.56
CA ARG A 75 -0.49 3.33 -12.45
C ARG A 75 -0.91 1.89 -12.16
N VAL A 76 -2.21 1.68 -11.95
CA VAL A 76 -2.79 0.34 -11.89
C VAL A 76 -2.87 -0.22 -13.31
N PRO A 77 -2.38 -1.46 -13.56
CA PRO A 77 -2.45 -2.07 -14.88
C PRO A 77 -3.89 -2.16 -15.42
N ASP A 78 -4.04 -2.02 -16.73
CA ASP A 78 -5.35 -2.16 -17.38
C ASP A 78 -5.84 -3.62 -17.32
N PHE A 79 -7.11 -3.78 -17.01
CA PHE A 79 -7.84 -5.04 -17.09
C PHE A 79 -9.32 -4.74 -17.36
N THR A 80 -10.09 -5.76 -17.73
CA THR A 80 -11.52 -5.58 -17.98
C THR A 80 -12.25 -5.32 -16.66
N ALA A 81 -12.97 -4.18 -16.61
CA ALA A 81 -13.80 -3.85 -15.46
C ALA A 81 -14.97 -4.83 -15.32
N THR A 82 -15.19 -5.33 -14.12
CA THR A 82 -16.32 -6.20 -13.78
C THR A 82 -16.98 -5.72 -12.49
N SER A 83 -18.31 -5.83 -12.42
CA SER A 83 -19.03 -5.44 -11.21
C SER A 83 -18.60 -6.26 -10.00
N ASN A 84 -18.56 -5.62 -8.84
CA ASN A 84 -18.18 -6.24 -7.57
C ASN A 84 -16.81 -6.92 -7.65
N LEU A 85 -15.82 -6.15 -8.11
CA LEU A 85 -14.46 -6.62 -8.26
C LEU A 85 -13.75 -6.69 -6.91
N LYS A 86 -13.06 -7.79 -6.68
CA LYS A 86 -12.19 -8.03 -5.54
C LYS A 86 -10.83 -8.52 -6.05
N GLY A 87 -9.77 -8.04 -5.47
CA GLY A 87 -8.44 -8.47 -5.84
C GLY A 87 -7.36 -7.92 -4.93
N THR A 88 -6.12 -8.13 -5.33
CA THR A 88 -4.93 -7.69 -4.61
C THR A 88 -3.99 -6.96 -5.55
N LEU A 89 -3.52 -5.79 -5.14
CA LEU A 89 -2.45 -5.06 -5.79
C LEU A 89 -1.15 -5.28 -5.02
N GLU A 90 -0.07 -5.59 -5.73
CA GLU A 90 1.26 -5.66 -5.14
C GLU A 90 2.08 -4.45 -5.55
N ILE A 91 2.78 -3.84 -4.60
CA ILE A 91 3.73 -2.77 -4.85
C ILE A 91 5.00 -3.01 -4.04
N GLY A 92 6.15 -2.80 -4.67
CA GLY A 92 7.42 -3.07 -4.05
C GLY A 92 8.46 -1.98 -4.29
N TYR A 93 9.44 -1.96 -3.40
CA TYR A 93 10.54 -1.00 -3.42
C TYR A 93 11.85 -1.70 -3.10
N GLY A 94 12.90 -1.38 -3.89
CA GLY A 94 14.26 -1.77 -3.54
C GLY A 94 14.85 -0.78 -2.55
N TYR A 95 15.28 -1.23 -1.37
CA TYR A 95 15.90 -0.34 -0.40
C TYR A 95 17.37 -0.14 -0.73
N ASN A 96 17.74 1.09 -1.14
CA ASN A 96 19.07 1.44 -1.62
C ASN A 96 19.61 0.44 -2.67
N ALA A 97 18.71 -0.09 -3.49
CA ALA A 97 19.03 -1.08 -4.49
C ALA A 97 18.22 -0.82 -5.76
N ASN A 98 18.88 -0.93 -6.89
CA ASN A 98 18.24 -0.88 -8.20
C ASN A 98 17.78 -2.29 -8.56
N VAL A 99 16.51 -2.59 -8.26
CA VAL A 99 15.90 -3.88 -8.56
C VAL A 99 14.93 -3.71 -9.72
N GLN A 100 15.08 -4.52 -10.76
CA GLN A 100 14.23 -4.43 -11.95
C GLN A 100 12.75 -4.60 -11.59
N GLY A 101 11.92 -3.68 -12.05
CA GLY A 101 10.49 -3.67 -11.82
C GLY A 101 10.05 -2.96 -10.55
N TYR A 102 10.98 -2.49 -9.72
CA TYR A 102 10.68 -1.77 -8.48
C TYR A 102 11.35 -0.41 -8.42
N SER A 103 10.67 0.56 -7.85
CA SER A 103 11.27 1.85 -7.54
C SER A 103 12.27 1.71 -6.39
N THR A 104 13.31 2.51 -6.39
CA THR A 104 14.29 2.57 -5.30
C THR A 104 13.82 3.53 -4.23
N ILE A 105 13.94 3.13 -2.96
CA ILE A 105 13.71 3.99 -1.81
C ILE A 105 14.97 4.14 -0.98
N SER A 106 15.03 5.23 -0.23
CA SER A 106 16.14 5.55 0.68
C SER A 106 15.62 5.69 2.11
N GLY A 107 16.53 5.56 3.06
CA GLY A 107 16.28 5.85 4.46
C GLY A 107 17.05 7.06 4.94
N CYS A 108 17.49 7.04 6.21
CA CYS A 108 18.19 8.15 6.86
C CYS A 108 19.69 8.24 6.52
N GLY A 109 20.26 7.24 5.89
CA GLY A 109 21.70 7.19 5.54
C GLY A 109 22.59 6.76 6.70
N THR A 110 22.63 7.54 7.78
CA THR A 110 23.54 7.32 8.91
C THR A 110 22.93 6.57 10.09
N ARG A 111 21.66 6.30 10.06
CA ARG A 111 20.91 5.64 11.14
C ARG A 111 19.71 4.89 10.58
N ASN A 112 19.12 3.99 11.38
CA ASN A 112 17.89 3.31 11.01
C ASN A 112 16.77 4.32 10.79
N ASP A 113 15.94 4.07 9.79
CA ASP A 113 14.78 4.89 9.46
C ASP A 113 13.51 4.14 9.84
N THR A 114 12.92 4.50 10.97
CA THR A 114 11.57 4.05 11.31
C THR A 114 10.57 4.90 10.54
N CYS A 115 9.82 4.27 9.67
CA CYS A 115 8.90 4.94 8.75
C CYS A 115 7.58 4.19 8.67
N TYR A 116 6.61 4.79 8.01
CA TYR A 116 5.35 4.14 7.66
C TYR A 116 4.87 4.64 6.30
N PHE A 117 3.95 3.88 5.71
CA PHE A 117 3.44 4.16 4.37
C PHE A 117 1.94 4.39 4.44
N LYS A 118 1.48 5.37 3.66
CA LYS A 118 0.06 5.62 3.43
C LYS A 118 -0.28 5.24 2.00
N PHE A 119 -1.49 4.71 1.82
CA PHE A 119 -2.00 4.32 0.51
C PHE A 119 -3.40 4.86 0.31
N TRP A 120 -3.69 5.31 -0.90
CA TRP A 120 -5.06 5.61 -1.34
C TRP A 120 -5.18 5.31 -2.82
N LEU A 121 -6.36 4.85 -3.22
CA LEU A 121 -6.64 4.38 -4.56
C LEU A 121 -7.69 5.28 -5.22
N LYS A 122 -7.39 5.76 -6.42
CA LYS A 122 -8.33 6.52 -7.25
C LYS A 122 -8.76 5.65 -8.44
N ASP A 123 -10.07 5.55 -8.66
CA ASP A 123 -10.62 4.84 -9.81
C ASP A 123 -10.73 5.73 -11.05
N LYS A 124 -11.16 5.15 -12.18
CA LYS A 124 -11.33 5.89 -13.46
C LYS A 124 -12.41 6.96 -13.40
N ALA A 125 -13.39 6.80 -12.50
CA ALA A 125 -14.47 7.77 -12.32
C ALA A 125 -14.12 8.87 -11.30
N ASN A 126 -12.85 8.93 -10.86
CA ASN A 126 -12.32 9.87 -9.86
C ASN A 126 -12.84 9.67 -8.44
N ASN A 127 -13.39 8.50 -8.12
CA ASN A 127 -13.68 8.15 -6.74
C ASN A 127 -12.37 7.75 -6.05
N VAL A 128 -12.19 8.22 -4.82
CA VAL A 128 -10.96 7.99 -4.05
C VAL A 128 -11.28 7.21 -2.78
N SER A 129 -10.52 6.14 -2.53
CA SER A 129 -10.62 5.36 -1.30
C SER A 129 -10.26 6.20 -0.07
N ASP A 130 -10.63 5.70 1.11
CA ASP A 130 -10.03 6.20 2.33
C ASP A 130 -8.52 5.94 2.30
N THR A 131 -7.76 6.81 2.97
CA THR A 131 -6.33 6.61 3.16
C THR A 131 -6.10 5.58 4.25
N ILE A 132 -5.30 4.57 3.97
CA ILE A 132 -4.86 3.58 4.95
C ILE A 132 -3.40 3.76 5.27
N SER A 133 -2.97 3.38 6.47
CA SER A 133 -1.59 3.50 6.92
C SER A 133 -1.04 2.14 7.33
N SER A 134 0.22 1.90 7.00
CA SER A 134 0.94 0.72 7.46
C SER A 134 1.35 0.84 8.93
N GLU A 135 1.71 -0.27 9.53
CA GLU A 135 2.52 -0.30 10.74
C GLU A 135 3.90 0.30 10.47
N ASN A 136 4.65 0.60 11.52
CA ASN A 136 6.03 1.05 11.37
C ASN A 136 6.91 -0.03 10.74
N ILE A 137 7.75 0.42 9.83
CA ILE A 137 8.76 -0.37 9.13
C ILE A 137 10.10 0.28 9.42
N VAL A 138 11.11 -0.53 9.69
CA VAL A 138 12.47 -0.03 9.93
C VAL A 138 13.33 -0.35 8.71
N LEU A 139 13.83 0.68 8.07
CA LEU A 139 14.87 0.58 7.04
C LEU A 139 16.21 0.61 7.77
N LEU A 140 16.87 -0.54 7.84
CA LEU A 140 18.11 -0.70 8.59
C LEU A 140 19.27 0.04 7.91
N LYS A 141 20.09 0.66 8.75
CA LYS A 141 21.31 1.34 8.32
C LYS A 141 22.29 0.38 7.65
#